data_d5101bd5575579261206f6fb5e8fd917
#
_entry.id   d5101bd5575579261206f6fb5e8fd917
#
_cell.length_a   1.000
_cell.length_b   1.000
_cell.length_c   1.000
_cell.angle_alpha   90.00
_cell.angle_beta   90.00
_cell.angle_gamma   90.00
#
_symmetry.space_group_name_H-M   'P 1'
#
loop_
_entity.id
_entity.type
_entity.pdbx_description
1 polymer ?
#
loop_
_entity_poly.entity_id
_entity_poly.type
_entity_poly.pdbx_seq_one_letter_code
_entity_poly.pdbx_strand_id
1 'polypeptide(L)'
;METIADKLKSAPKGTKLFSLAVGECSLRGVKQNGEIVVSYPANKEGLKYFSYYDKDGKFSENGEVVLFPSKDVRDWTDYQSNYQFKPFDKVIARAGYKWTPTFFSFYDKDNNTFNCNGISYKECLPYNEETVKLIGN
;
A
#
# COMPACT_ATOMS: atom_id res chain seq x y z
N MET A 1 10.67 -17.51 -7.40
CA MET A 1 9.62 -17.53 -6.35
C MET A 1 9.27 -16.12 -5.91
N GLU A 2 8.01 -15.84 -5.84
CA GLU A 2 7.54 -14.51 -5.45
C GLU A 2 7.71 -14.27 -3.95
N THR A 3 8.35 -13.17 -3.57
CA THR A 3 8.55 -12.80 -2.17
C THR A 3 7.39 -11.92 -1.71
N ILE A 4 7.31 -11.66 -0.39
CA ILE A 4 6.31 -10.73 0.16
C ILE A 4 6.55 -9.33 -0.41
N ALA A 5 7.82 -8.92 -0.55
CA ALA A 5 8.15 -7.64 -1.18
C ALA A 5 7.63 -7.56 -2.61
N ASP A 6 7.74 -8.65 -3.38
CA ASP A 6 7.22 -8.69 -4.74
C ASP A 6 5.70 -8.48 -4.77
N LYS A 7 5.00 -9.05 -3.79
CA LYS A 7 3.55 -8.90 -3.67
C LYS A 7 3.15 -7.47 -3.31
N LEU A 8 4.00 -6.76 -2.57
CA LEU A 8 3.70 -5.42 -2.08
C LEU A 8 4.19 -4.29 -2.97
N LYS A 9 5.02 -4.60 -3.98
CA LYS A 9 5.56 -3.57 -4.88
C LYS A 9 4.48 -2.74 -5.56
N SER A 10 3.39 -3.38 -5.95
CA SER A 10 2.27 -2.71 -6.63
C SER A 10 1.19 -2.22 -5.67
N ALA A 11 1.31 -2.53 -4.40
CA ALA A 11 0.31 -2.11 -3.43
C ALA A 11 0.45 -0.61 -3.17
N PRO A 12 -0.66 0.12 -3.08
CA PRO A 12 -0.57 1.57 -2.85
C PRO A 12 -0.09 1.89 -1.44
N LYS A 13 0.56 3.04 -1.33
CA LYS A 13 0.98 3.59 -0.04
C LYS A 13 -0.26 3.70 0.86
N GLY A 14 -0.11 3.31 2.12
CA GLY A 14 -1.22 3.32 3.06
C GLY A 14 -1.99 2.02 3.13
N THR A 15 -1.60 1.00 2.35
CA THR A 15 -2.22 -0.32 2.43
C THR A 15 -2.11 -0.86 3.85
N LYS A 16 -3.21 -1.33 4.41
CA LYS A 16 -3.22 -1.85 5.77
C LYS A 16 -2.58 -3.22 5.85
N LEU A 17 -1.69 -3.38 6.82
CA LEU A 17 -0.99 -4.63 7.09
C LEU A 17 -1.01 -4.87 8.60
N PHE A 18 -0.54 -6.05 9.00
CA PHE A 18 -0.42 -6.40 10.41
C PHE A 18 0.95 -6.99 10.68
N SER A 19 1.60 -6.53 11.73
CA SER A 19 2.91 -7.04 12.14
C SER A 19 2.83 -7.58 13.56
N LEU A 20 3.44 -8.73 13.80
CA LEU A 20 3.52 -9.29 15.15
C LEU A 20 4.37 -8.42 16.07
N ALA A 21 5.22 -7.57 15.50
CA ALA A 21 6.10 -6.72 16.28
C ALA A 21 5.43 -5.40 16.70
N VAL A 22 4.62 -4.81 15.80
CA VAL A 22 4.08 -3.47 16.03
C VAL A 22 2.56 -3.39 15.95
N GLY A 23 1.88 -4.47 15.60
CA GLY A 23 0.43 -4.48 15.45
C GLY A 23 -0.01 -3.97 14.10
N GLU A 24 -1.16 -3.29 14.05
CA GLU A 24 -1.67 -2.73 12.81
C GLU A 24 -0.73 -1.65 12.29
N CYS A 25 -0.44 -1.71 10.99
CA CYS A 25 0.49 -0.78 10.37
C CYS A 25 0.04 -0.50 8.94
N SER A 26 0.71 0.46 8.32
CA SER A 26 0.40 0.88 6.95
C SER A 26 1.65 0.81 6.10
N LEU A 27 1.52 0.28 4.88
CA LEU A 27 2.63 0.19 3.95
C LEU A 27 3.09 1.59 3.53
N ARG A 28 4.39 1.83 3.61
CA ARG A 28 5.00 3.07 3.11
C ARG A 28 5.64 2.85 1.74
N GLY A 29 6.15 1.66 1.50
CA GLY A 29 6.75 1.32 0.21
C GLY A 29 7.69 0.14 0.32
N VAL A 30 8.21 -0.25 -0.83
CA VAL A 30 9.22 -1.31 -0.95
C VAL A 30 10.42 -0.71 -1.65
N LYS A 31 11.59 -0.80 -1.01
CA LYS A 31 12.83 -0.27 -1.58
C LYS A 31 13.35 -1.16 -2.70
N GLN A 32 14.28 -0.65 -3.50
CA GLN A 32 14.86 -1.41 -4.61
C GLN A 32 15.50 -2.71 -4.16
N ASN A 33 16.06 -2.74 -2.95
CA ASN A 33 16.68 -3.95 -2.42
C ASN A 33 15.66 -4.94 -1.83
N GLY A 34 14.37 -4.63 -1.91
CA GLY A 34 13.32 -5.49 -1.40
C GLY A 34 12.91 -5.20 0.03
N GLU A 35 13.56 -4.25 0.70
CA GLU A 35 13.19 -3.90 2.08
C GLU A 35 11.79 -3.28 2.12
N ILE A 36 10.94 -3.79 3.00
CA ILE A 36 9.56 -3.34 3.17
C ILE A 36 9.51 -2.33 4.30
N VAL A 37 8.93 -1.16 4.05
CA VAL A 37 8.81 -0.10 5.04
C VAL A 37 7.35 0.10 5.39
N VAL A 38 7.05 0.08 6.70
CA VAL A 38 5.70 0.33 7.20
C VAL A 38 5.74 1.45 8.23
N SER A 39 4.60 2.08 8.48
CA SER A 39 4.45 3.05 9.57
C SER A 39 3.36 2.60 10.50
N TYR A 40 3.46 2.99 11.76
CA TYR A 40 2.46 2.67 12.78
C TYR A 40 2.34 3.84 13.75
N PRO A 41 1.17 3.99 14.43
CA PRO A 41 0.96 5.14 15.32
C PRO A 41 1.94 5.15 16.48
N ALA A 42 2.49 6.33 16.77
CA ALA A 42 3.29 6.55 17.97
C ALA A 42 2.35 6.89 19.15
N ASN A 43 2.92 6.88 20.35
CA ASN A 43 2.14 7.22 21.55
C ASN A 43 1.69 8.67 21.58
N LYS A 44 2.33 9.54 20.81
CA LYS A 44 1.97 10.96 20.73
C LYS A 44 1.16 11.22 19.48
N GLU A 45 0.12 12.02 19.63
CA GLU A 45 -0.76 12.39 18.52
C GLU A 45 0.02 13.04 17.38
N GLY A 46 -0.27 12.60 16.18
CA GLY A 46 0.34 13.14 14.97
C GLY A 46 1.71 12.57 14.63
N LEU A 47 2.28 11.75 15.51
CA LEU A 47 3.58 11.15 15.26
C LEU A 47 3.42 9.70 14.80
N LYS A 48 4.38 9.24 14.01
CA LYS A 48 4.41 7.87 13.50
C LYS A 48 5.81 7.31 13.61
N TYR A 49 5.88 6.02 13.93
CA TYR A 49 7.11 5.27 13.90
C TYR A 49 7.18 4.46 12.62
N PHE A 50 8.38 4.09 12.21
CA PHE A 50 8.62 3.28 11.03
C PHE A 50 9.25 1.97 11.43
N SER A 51 8.90 0.90 10.71
CA SER A 51 9.51 -0.40 10.90
C SER A 51 9.92 -0.95 9.54
N TYR A 52 10.99 -1.73 9.53
CA TYR A 52 11.61 -2.24 8.30
C TYR A 52 11.67 -3.76 8.35
N TYR A 53 11.35 -4.38 7.22
CA TYR A 53 11.36 -5.84 7.10
C TYR A 53 12.12 -6.22 5.84
N ASP A 54 12.69 -7.43 5.83
CA ASP A 54 13.33 -7.88 4.61
C ASP A 54 12.28 -8.30 3.57
N LYS A 55 12.72 -8.76 2.41
CA LYS A 55 11.82 -9.12 1.30
C LYS A 55 10.82 -10.23 1.65
N ASP A 56 11.08 -10.99 2.69
CA ASP A 56 10.22 -12.09 3.13
C ASP A 56 9.39 -11.72 4.36
N GLY A 57 9.34 -10.44 4.73
CA GLY A 57 8.56 -9.99 5.88
C GLY A 57 9.15 -10.37 7.22
N LYS A 58 10.46 -10.54 7.29
CA LYS A 58 11.20 -10.91 8.50
C LYS A 58 12.08 -9.76 8.95
N PHE A 59 12.44 -9.75 10.23
CA PHE A 59 13.43 -8.78 10.73
C PHE A 59 14.85 -9.19 10.38
N SER A 60 15.11 -10.49 10.28
CA SER A 60 16.42 -11.00 9.95
C SER A 60 16.27 -12.23 9.08
N GLU A 61 17.35 -12.58 8.39
CA GLU A 61 17.38 -13.73 7.48
C GLU A 61 16.97 -15.04 8.17
N ASN A 62 17.33 -15.20 9.43
CA ASN A 62 17.03 -16.43 10.18
C ASN A 62 15.77 -16.31 11.03
N GLY A 63 15.06 -15.19 10.94
CA GLY A 63 13.87 -14.97 11.72
C GLY A 63 12.61 -15.57 11.10
N GLU A 64 11.52 -15.49 11.85
CA GLU A 64 10.23 -15.90 11.34
C GLU A 64 9.56 -14.74 10.61
N VAL A 65 8.62 -15.06 9.72
CA VAL A 65 7.78 -14.05 9.09
C VAL A 65 6.92 -13.39 10.18
N VAL A 66 6.99 -12.06 10.25
CA VAL A 66 6.22 -11.29 11.25
C VAL A 66 5.28 -10.29 10.61
N LEU A 67 5.32 -10.12 9.29
CA LEU A 67 4.45 -9.20 8.57
C LEU A 67 3.39 -9.99 7.81
N PHE A 68 2.13 -9.60 7.97
CA PHE A 68 0.97 -10.30 7.42
C PHE A 68 0.01 -9.33 6.76
N PRO A 69 -0.88 -9.82 5.85
CA PRO A 69 -1.86 -8.96 5.19
C PRO A 69 -2.84 -8.30 6.16
N SER A 70 -3.25 -9.01 7.23
CA SER A 70 -4.13 -8.46 8.24
C SER A 70 -4.03 -9.30 9.51
N LYS A 71 -4.68 -8.86 10.57
CA LYS A 71 -4.73 -9.60 11.82
C LYS A 71 -5.36 -10.99 11.62
N ASP A 72 -6.33 -11.08 10.73
CA ASP A 72 -7.08 -12.33 10.51
C ASP A 72 -6.53 -13.15 9.34
N VAL A 73 -5.72 -12.56 8.48
CA VAL A 73 -5.16 -13.25 7.31
C VAL A 73 -3.66 -13.38 7.48
N ARG A 74 -3.24 -14.58 7.86
CA ARG A 74 -1.84 -14.91 8.16
C ARG A 74 -1.12 -15.56 7.00
N ASP A 75 -1.74 -15.62 5.83
CA ASP A 75 -1.23 -16.30 4.66
C ASP A 75 -1.15 -15.33 3.49
N TRP A 76 0.00 -15.27 2.85
CA TRP A 76 0.22 -14.42 1.69
C TRP A 76 -0.12 -15.10 0.37
N THR A 77 -0.49 -16.37 0.40
CA THR A 77 -0.71 -17.17 -0.80
C THR A 77 -1.74 -16.55 -1.75
N ASP A 78 -2.86 -16.12 -1.21
CA ASP A 78 -3.95 -15.54 -2.01
C ASP A 78 -3.91 -14.02 -2.05
N TYR A 79 -2.89 -13.40 -1.49
CA TYR A 79 -2.78 -11.96 -1.47
C TYR A 79 -2.54 -11.43 -2.87
N GLN A 80 -3.34 -10.44 -3.26
CA GLN A 80 -3.17 -9.76 -4.54
C GLN A 80 -2.46 -8.44 -4.29
N SER A 81 -1.33 -8.25 -4.99
CA SER A 81 -0.50 -7.07 -4.82
C SER A 81 -1.15 -5.80 -5.37
N ASN A 82 -2.16 -5.93 -6.23
CA ASN A 82 -2.89 -4.79 -6.75
C ASN A 82 -4.07 -4.48 -5.85
N TYR A 83 -4.12 -3.25 -5.35
CA TYR A 83 -5.25 -2.84 -4.55
C TYR A 83 -6.53 -2.91 -5.41
N GLN A 84 -7.57 -3.55 -4.87
CA GLN A 84 -8.82 -3.73 -5.60
C GLN A 84 -9.78 -2.61 -5.21
N PHE A 85 -9.85 -1.57 -6.04
CA PHE A 85 -10.86 -0.54 -5.88
C PHE A 85 -12.20 -1.05 -6.35
N LYS A 86 -13.26 -0.56 -5.71
CA LYS A 86 -14.64 -0.84 -6.13
C LYS A 86 -15.19 0.41 -6.82
N PRO A 87 -16.13 0.25 -7.78
CA PRO A 87 -16.77 1.42 -8.40
C PRO A 87 -17.31 2.37 -7.33
N PHE A 88 -17.08 3.66 -7.54
CA PHE A 88 -17.48 4.75 -6.65
C PHE A 88 -16.64 4.91 -5.38
N ASP A 89 -15.59 4.11 -5.20
CA ASP A 89 -14.65 4.35 -4.10
C ASP A 89 -13.99 5.71 -4.28
N LYS A 90 -13.87 6.45 -3.18
CA LYS A 90 -13.16 7.72 -3.22
C LYS A 90 -11.67 7.44 -3.24
N VAL A 91 -10.98 8.06 -4.20
CA VAL A 91 -9.55 7.82 -4.43
C VAL A 91 -8.86 9.14 -4.72
N ILE A 92 -7.53 9.14 -4.72
CA ILE A 92 -6.74 10.20 -5.34
C ILE A 92 -6.02 9.59 -6.52
N ALA A 93 -5.92 10.32 -7.61
CA ALA A 93 -5.35 9.81 -8.85
C ALA A 93 -4.41 10.84 -9.48
N ARG A 94 -3.45 10.35 -10.24
CA ARG A 94 -2.44 11.19 -10.88
C ARG A 94 -2.09 10.64 -12.27
N ALA A 95 -2.14 11.50 -13.26
CA ALA A 95 -1.70 11.17 -14.63
C ALA A 95 -0.36 11.83 -14.97
N GLY A 96 0.05 12.78 -14.18
CA GLY A 96 1.30 13.51 -14.37
C GLY A 96 1.93 13.84 -13.02
N TYR A 97 1.77 15.07 -12.59
CA TYR A 97 2.47 15.54 -11.39
C TYR A 97 1.55 16.01 -10.26
N LYS A 98 0.24 16.01 -10.46
CA LYS A 98 -0.69 16.46 -9.42
C LYS A 98 -1.67 15.36 -9.03
N TRP A 99 -1.77 15.10 -7.73
CA TRP A 99 -2.78 14.20 -7.20
C TRP A 99 -4.12 14.93 -7.12
N THR A 100 -5.16 14.30 -7.61
CA THR A 100 -6.50 14.86 -7.66
C THR A 100 -7.49 13.92 -6.98
N PRO A 101 -8.33 14.41 -6.06
CA PRO A 101 -9.38 13.57 -5.49
C PRO A 101 -10.47 13.30 -6.53
N THR A 102 -10.89 12.05 -6.61
CA THR A 102 -11.89 11.64 -7.61
C THR A 102 -12.54 10.34 -7.15
N PHE A 103 -13.37 9.74 -8.00
CA PHE A 103 -14.04 8.48 -7.70
C PHE A 103 -13.66 7.45 -8.74
N PHE A 104 -13.32 6.25 -8.27
CA PHE A 104 -12.88 5.18 -9.14
C PHE A 104 -14.05 4.62 -9.96
N SER A 105 -13.81 4.33 -11.24
CA SER A 105 -14.77 3.70 -12.14
C SER A 105 -14.36 2.26 -12.46
N PHE A 106 -13.22 2.08 -13.11
CA PHE A 106 -12.71 0.75 -13.46
C PHE A 106 -11.23 0.80 -13.78
N TYR A 107 -10.59 -0.35 -13.76
CA TYR A 107 -9.18 -0.48 -14.11
C TYR A 107 -9.06 -1.04 -15.54
N ASP A 108 -8.30 -0.35 -16.37
CA ASP A 108 -8.05 -0.76 -17.76
C ASP A 108 -6.76 -1.58 -17.81
N LYS A 109 -6.90 -2.89 -17.91
CA LYS A 109 -5.76 -3.81 -17.94
C LYS A 109 -4.90 -3.65 -19.17
N ASP A 110 -5.49 -3.26 -20.29
CA ASP A 110 -4.74 -3.14 -21.55
C ASP A 110 -3.78 -1.96 -21.55
N ASN A 111 -4.18 -0.88 -20.90
CA ASN A 111 -3.37 0.34 -20.84
C ASN A 111 -2.73 0.56 -19.48
N ASN A 112 -3.00 -0.30 -18.51
CA ASN A 112 -2.52 -0.18 -17.13
C ASN A 112 -2.89 1.18 -16.53
N THR A 113 -4.13 1.60 -16.73
CA THR A 113 -4.63 2.88 -16.22
C THR A 113 -5.84 2.68 -15.34
N PHE A 114 -6.04 3.64 -14.44
CA PHE A 114 -7.20 3.69 -13.57
C PHE A 114 -8.15 4.74 -14.14
N ASN A 115 -9.37 4.33 -14.49
CA ASN A 115 -10.35 5.26 -15.02
C ASN A 115 -11.21 5.77 -13.86
N CYS A 116 -11.21 7.07 -13.68
CA CYS A 116 -11.91 7.73 -12.59
C CYS A 116 -12.64 8.92 -13.16
N ASN A 117 -13.96 8.96 -13.01
CA ASN A 117 -14.79 10.06 -13.49
C ASN A 117 -14.54 10.39 -14.97
N GLY A 118 -14.38 9.36 -15.79
CA GLY A 118 -14.18 9.53 -17.24
C GLY A 118 -12.78 9.91 -17.68
N ILE A 119 -11.83 9.93 -16.75
CA ILE A 119 -10.44 10.30 -17.04
C ILE A 119 -9.53 9.13 -16.70
N SER A 120 -8.52 8.89 -17.55
CA SER A 120 -7.54 7.83 -17.33
C SER A 120 -6.34 8.36 -16.55
N TYR A 121 -5.97 7.68 -15.49
CA TYR A 121 -4.84 8.05 -14.63
C TYR A 121 -3.84 6.91 -14.57
N LYS A 122 -2.56 7.26 -14.48
CA LYS A 122 -1.48 6.28 -14.35
C LYS A 122 -1.34 5.73 -12.94
N GLU A 123 -1.67 6.53 -11.94
CA GLU A 123 -1.54 6.14 -10.55
C GLU A 123 -2.84 6.43 -9.81
N CYS A 124 -3.18 5.56 -8.86
CA CYS A 124 -4.39 5.71 -8.07
C CYS A 124 -4.15 5.14 -6.68
N LEU A 125 -4.53 5.89 -5.67
CA LEU A 125 -4.38 5.50 -4.27
C LEU A 125 -5.72 5.65 -3.56
N PRO A 126 -5.99 4.85 -2.52
CA PRO A 126 -7.21 5.04 -1.74
C PRO A 126 -7.17 6.40 -1.04
N TYR A 127 -8.33 7.04 -0.89
CA TYR A 127 -8.43 8.31 -0.18
C TYR A 127 -8.44 8.02 1.32
N ASN A 128 -7.40 8.46 2.02
CA ASN A 128 -7.28 8.27 3.47
C ASN A 128 -6.40 9.37 4.05
N GLU A 129 -6.20 9.34 5.37
CA GLU A 129 -5.43 10.38 6.07
C GLU A 129 -3.99 10.50 5.57
N GLU A 130 -3.41 9.39 5.11
CA GLU A 130 -2.05 9.40 4.60
C GLU A 130 -1.97 9.99 3.20
N THR A 131 -2.87 9.53 2.31
CA THR A 131 -2.81 9.91 0.92
C THR A 131 -3.35 11.31 0.66
N VAL A 132 -4.28 11.79 1.48
CA VAL A 132 -4.85 13.13 1.32
C VAL A 132 -3.78 14.22 1.40
N LYS A 133 -2.69 13.94 2.09
CA LYS A 133 -1.57 14.89 2.20
C LYS A 133 -0.83 15.11 0.88
N LEU A 134 -1.04 14.24 -0.09
CA LEU A 134 -0.41 14.35 -1.40
C LEU A 134 -1.16 15.28 -2.34
N ILE A 135 -2.41 15.61 -2.02
CA ILE A 135 -3.25 16.46 -2.88
C ILE A 135 -2.64 17.86 -2.95
N GLY A 136 -2.47 18.35 -4.18
CA GLY A 136 -1.93 19.68 -4.41
C GLY A 136 -0.42 19.78 -4.41
N ASN A 137 0.26 18.67 -4.21
CA ASN A 137 1.73 18.64 -4.21
C ASN A 137 2.29 18.02 -5.47
#